data_314d43a8cb0026293067621efb1b8d10
#
_entry.id   314d43a8cb0026293067621efb1b8d10
#
_cell.length_a   1.000
_cell.length_b   1.000
_cell.length_c   1.000
_cell.angle_alpha   90.00
_cell.angle_beta   90.00
_cell.angle_gamma   90.00
#
_symmetry.space_group_name_H-M   'P 1'
#
loop_
_entity.id
_entity.type
_entity.pdbx_description
1 polymer ?
#
loop_
_entity_poly.entity_id
_entity_poly.type
_entity_poly.pdbx_seq_one_letter_code
_entity_poly.pdbx_strand_id
1 'polypeptide(L)'
;MEQLQLGAVERRFANLVWDAAPLPSGTLVKLCAEELGWTKSTTYTVLKKLCDRGLFSNEGGTVTVLVSREAYEGAKSLRFVEESFQGSLPAFVAAFSAARPLSAEEVVALRRMIDEWEAGK
;
A
#
# COMPACT_ATOMS: atom_id res chain seq x y z
N MET A 1 12.13 -6.06 0.21
CA MET A 1 10.68 -6.15 -0.04
C MET A 1 9.91 -6.75 1.15
N GLU A 2 10.49 -7.73 1.82
CA GLU A 2 9.85 -8.34 3.00
C GLU A 2 9.51 -7.30 4.04
N GLN A 3 10.44 -6.36 4.29
CA GLN A 3 10.25 -5.36 5.31
C GLN A 3 9.14 -4.36 4.98
N LEU A 4 8.66 -4.34 3.73
CA LEU A 4 7.54 -3.47 3.35
C LEU A 4 6.18 -4.13 3.53
N GLN A 5 6.14 -5.44 3.83
CA GLN A 5 4.87 -6.12 4.02
C GLN A 5 4.23 -5.75 5.36
N LEU A 6 2.97 -5.32 5.30
CA LEU A 6 2.24 -4.85 6.48
C LEU A 6 1.19 -5.86 6.91
N GLY A 7 1.04 -6.02 8.24
CA GLY A 7 -0.09 -6.75 8.78
C GLY A 7 -1.36 -5.91 8.70
N ALA A 8 -2.50 -6.53 9.01
CA ALA A 8 -3.80 -5.84 8.88
C ALA A 8 -3.89 -4.58 9.72
N VAL A 9 -3.41 -4.63 10.96
CA VAL A 9 -3.46 -3.47 11.86
C VAL A 9 -2.49 -2.39 11.40
N GLU A 10 -1.28 -2.80 10.99
CA GLU A 10 -0.30 -1.86 10.46
C GLU A 10 -0.81 -1.18 9.20
N ARG A 11 -1.56 -1.92 8.36
CA ARG A 11 -2.14 -1.37 7.14
C ARG A 11 -3.16 -0.28 7.46
N ARG A 12 -3.98 -0.48 8.50
CA ARG A 12 -4.94 0.54 8.92
C ARG A 12 -4.23 1.81 9.36
N PHE A 13 -3.16 1.65 10.13
CA PHE A 13 -2.34 2.79 10.55
C PHE A 13 -1.71 3.48 9.34
N ALA A 14 -1.11 2.71 8.44
CA ALA A 14 -0.46 3.27 7.25
C ALA A 14 -1.45 4.06 6.40
N ASN A 15 -2.69 3.59 6.28
CA ASN A 15 -3.71 4.31 5.51
C ASN A 15 -3.98 5.69 6.11
N LEU A 16 -4.00 5.81 7.44
CA LEU A 16 -4.18 7.12 8.06
C LEU A 16 -3.04 8.07 7.71
N VAL A 17 -1.80 7.56 7.72
CA VAL A 17 -0.65 8.39 7.36
C VAL A 17 -0.70 8.76 5.88
N TRP A 18 -0.96 7.81 4.99
CA TRP A 18 -1.03 8.09 3.57
C TRP A 18 -2.10 9.12 3.23
N ASP A 19 -3.24 9.07 3.93
CA ASP A 19 -4.34 10.00 3.66
C ASP A 19 -4.08 11.40 4.20
N ALA A 20 -3.31 11.53 5.28
CA ALA A 20 -3.19 12.80 6.00
C ALA A 20 -1.82 13.47 5.88
N ALA A 21 -0.76 12.73 5.50
CA ALA A 21 0.60 13.28 5.47
C ALA A 21 0.75 14.35 4.39
N PRO A 22 1.64 15.34 4.61
CA PRO A 22 2.43 15.52 5.82
C PRO A 22 1.59 16.07 6.97
N LEU A 23 1.91 15.63 8.19
CA LEU A 23 1.16 16.11 9.36
C LEU A 23 2.07 16.04 10.60
N PRO A 24 1.78 16.88 11.61
CA PRO A 24 2.50 16.79 12.88
C PRO A 24 2.22 15.44 13.56
N SER A 25 3.24 14.89 14.23
CA SER A 25 3.07 13.61 14.90
C SER A 25 2.01 13.68 16.01
N GLY A 26 1.84 14.84 16.65
CA GLY A 26 0.77 15.01 17.64
C GLY A 26 -0.62 14.88 17.03
N THR A 27 -0.79 15.38 15.81
CA THR A 27 -2.05 15.22 15.09
C THR A 27 -2.29 13.76 14.75
N LEU A 28 -1.25 13.04 14.37
CA LEU A 28 -1.36 11.62 14.09
C LEU A 28 -1.79 10.84 15.33
N VAL A 29 -1.27 11.23 16.51
CA VAL A 29 -1.68 10.61 17.78
C VAL A 29 -3.20 10.75 17.96
N LYS A 30 -3.73 11.94 17.67
CA LYS A 30 -5.18 12.18 17.82
C LYS A 30 -5.99 11.34 16.82
N LEU A 31 -5.52 11.27 15.57
CA LEU A 31 -6.19 10.45 14.57
C LEU A 31 -6.21 8.98 14.96
N CYS A 32 -5.09 8.46 15.46
CA CYS A 32 -5.01 7.06 15.85
C CYS A 32 -5.88 6.77 17.07
N ALA A 33 -6.01 7.73 17.99
CA ALA A 33 -6.90 7.58 19.13
C ALA A 33 -8.35 7.47 18.66
N GLU A 34 -8.74 8.30 17.71
CA GLU A 34 -10.11 8.33 17.19
C GLU A 34 -10.44 7.13 16.31
N GLU A 35 -9.53 6.78 15.41
CA GLU A 35 -9.81 5.77 14.40
C GLU A 35 -9.44 4.36 14.82
N LEU A 36 -8.42 4.21 15.68
CA LEU A 36 -7.90 2.91 16.05
C LEU A 36 -8.01 2.63 17.56
N GLY A 37 -8.37 3.64 18.35
CA GLY A 37 -8.42 3.49 19.78
C GLY A 37 -7.04 3.33 20.42
N TRP A 38 -6.01 3.85 19.79
CA TRP A 38 -4.63 3.68 20.24
C TRP A 38 -4.20 4.76 21.22
N THR A 39 -3.35 4.36 22.16
CA THR A 39 -2.70 5.32 23.04
C THR A 39 -1.57 6.03 22.31
N LYS A 40 -1.10 7.13 22.87
CA LYS A 40 0.06 7.85 22.33
C LYS A 40 1.26 6.92 22.21
N SER A 41 1.52 6.12 23.25
CA SER A 41 2.65 5.20 23.26
C SER A 41 2.57 4.19 22.11
N THR A 42 1.41 3.57 21.91
CA THR A 42 1.22 2.62 20.83
C THR A 42 1.44 3.28 19.49
N THR A 43 0.89 4.49 19.29
CA THR A 43 1.05 5.23 18.05
C THR A 43 2.51 5.45 17.70
N TYR A 44 3.30 5.95 18.68
CA TYR A 44 4.73 6.20 18.41
C TYR A 44 5.52 4.92 18.21
N THR A 45 5.15 3.83 18.88
CA THR A 45 5.81 2.55 18.68
C THR A 45 5.64 2.06 17.25
N VAL A 46 4.41 2.10 16.74
CA VAL A 46 4.13 1.64 15.37
C VAL A 46 4.73 2.60 14.35
N LEU A 47 4.64 3.91 14.60
CA LEU A 47 5.24 4.91 13.71
C LEU A 47 6.74 4.67 13.55
N LYS A 48 7.44 4.48 14.69
CA LYS A 48 8.87 4.23 14.64
C LYS A 48 9.18 2.97 13.86
N LYS A 49 8.40 1.92 14.07
CA LYS A 49 8.59 0.66 13.35
C LYS A 49 8.49 0.85 11.84
N LEU A 50 7.48 1.59 11.38
CA LEU A 50 7.31 1.79 9.94
C LEU A 50 8.31 2.80 9.37
N CYS A 51 8.77 3.75 10.17
CA CYS A 51 9.88 4.62 9.77
C CYS A 51 11.17 3.82 9.62
N ASP A 52 11.46 2.93 10.56
CA ASP A 52 12.65 2.07 10.49
C ASP A 52 12.60 1.16 9.26
N ARG A 53 11.40 0.81 8.82
CA ARG A 53 11.21 -0.03 7.63
C ARG A 53 11.16 0.78 6.34
N GLY A 54 11.31 2.09 6.42
CA GLY A 54 11.45 2.94 5.23
C GLY A 54 10.17 3.44 4.60
N LEU A 55 9.00 3.21 5.22
CA LEU A 55 7.75 3.69 4.64
C LEU A 55 7.50 5.16 4.89
N PHE A 56 7.80 5.62 6.09
CA PHE A 56 7.52 6.99 6.53
C PHE A 56 8.74 7.59 7.18
N SER A 57 8.69 8.89 7.41
CA SER A 57 9.73 9.64 8.10
C SER A 57 9.06 10.48 9.18
N ASN A 58 9.72 10.62 10.32
CA ASN A 58 9.28 11.53 11.38
C ASN A 58 10.47 12.38 11.77
N GLU A 59 10.58 13.56 11.17
CA GLU A 59 11.68 14.47 11.40
C GLU A 59 11.15 15.79 11.94
N GLY A 60 11.70 16.21 13.08
CA GLY A 60 11.26 17.45 13.72
C GLY A 60 9.79 17.42 14.09
N GLY A 61 9.24 16.25 14.32
CA GLY A 61 7.82 16.09 14.66
C GLY A 61 6.87 16.13 13.49
N THR A 62 7.39 16.14 12.25
CA THR A 62 6.57 16.10 11.04
C THR A 62 6.68 14.73 10.40
N VAL A 63 5.53 14.10 10.19
CA VAL A 63 5.44 12.78 9.57
C VAL A 63 5.22 12.95 8.07
N THR A 64 6.10 12.34 7.28
CA THR A 64 6.01 12.39 5.82
C THR A 64 6.05 10.99 5.23
N VAL A 65 5.67 10.88 3.97
CA VAL A 65 5.62 9.60 3.26
C VAL A 65 6.89 9.44 2.43
N LEU A 66 7.59 8.30 2.63
CA LEU A 66 8.75 7.94 1.81
C LEU A 66 8.38 6.96 0.71
N VAL A 67 7.43 6.05 0.99
CA VAL A 67 6.90 5.11 0.00
C VAL A 67 5.41 5.34 -0.10
N SER A 68 4.94 5.74 -1.28
CA SER A 68 3.52 6.03 -1.48
C SER A 68 2.67 4.77 -1.37
N ARG A 69 1.36 4.97 -1.18
CA ARG A 69 0.42 3.83 -1.17
C ARG A 69 0.50 3.07 -2.49
N GLU A 70 0.58 3.79 -3.61
CA GLU A 70 0.66 3.19 -4.93
C GLU A 70 1.94 2.37 -5.09
N ALA A 71 3.06 2.90 -4.63
CA ALA A 71 4.32 2.17 -4.68
C ALA A 71 4.30 0.92 -3.80
N TYR A 72 3.68 1.04 -2.61
CA TYR A 72 3.52 -0.11 -1.73
C TYR A 72 2.66 -1.19 -2.37
N GLU A 73 1.52 -0.81 -2.95
CA GLU A 73 0.64 -1.77 -3.59
C GLU A 73 1.30 -2.40 -4.81
N GLY A 74 2.04 -1.60 -5.58
CA GLY A 74 2.76 -2.14 -6.73
C GLY A 74 3.79 -3.18 -6.34
N ALA A 75 4.58 -2.91 -5.31
CA ALA A 75 5.59 -3.85 -4.83
C ALA A 75 4.93 -5.13 -4.30
N LYS A 76 3.83 -4.99 -3.58
CA LYS A 76 3.09 -6.13 -3.04
C LYS A 76 2.52 -7.00 -4.16
N SER A 77 1.94 -6.36 -5.18
CA SER A 77 1.36 -7.05 -6.33
C SER A 77 2.43 -7.81 -7.12
N LEU A 78 3.56 -7.14 -7.38
CA LEU A 78 4.68 -7.76 -8.10
C LEU A 78 5.17 -8.99 -7.34
N ARG A 79 5.37 -8.87 -6.04
CA ARG A 79 5.84 -9.98 -5.23
C ARG A 79 4.86 -11.15 -5.27
N PHE A 80 3.57 -10.87 -5.19
CA PHE A 80 2.57 -11.94 -5.26
C PHE A 80 2.66 -12.70 -6.57
N VAL A 81 2.76 -11.98 -7.69
CA VAL A 81 2.84 -12.62 -9.00
C VAL A 81 4.15 -13.40 -9.15
N GLU A 82 5.25 -12.85 -8.63
CA GLU A 82 6.54 -13.54 -8.68
C GLU A 82 6.52 -14.84 -7.88
N GLU A 83 5.96 -14.81 -6.68
CA GLU A 83 5.97 -15.99 -5.81
C GLU A 83 4.92 -17.02 -6.19
N SER A 84 3.75 -16.57 -6.62
CA SER A 84 2.62 -17.47 -6.87
C SER A 84 2.49 -17.88 -8.33
N PHE A 85 3.00 -17.08 -9.26
CA PHE A 85 2.83 -17.30 -10.70
C PHE A 85 4.15 -17.19 -11.46
N GLN A 86 5.27 -17.33 -10.75
CA GLN A 86 6.61 -17.34 -11.36
C GLN A 86 6.86 -16.10 -12.23
N GLY A 87 6.29 -14.97 -11.82
CA GLY A 87 6.46 -13.71 -12.52
C GLY A 87 5.57 -13.51 -13.73
N SER A 88 4.66 -14.44 -14.00
CA SER A 88 3.81 -14.35 -15.19
C SER A 88 2.48 -13.65 -14.89
N LEU A 89 2.35 -12.41 -15.34
CA LEU A 89 1.09 -11.68 -15.20
C LEU A 89 -0.03 -12.37 -16.00
N PRO A 90 0.20 -12.85 -17.25
CA PRO A 90 -0.87 -13.59 -17.94
C PRO A 90 -1.34 -14.82 -17.17
N ALA A 91 -0.43 -15.53 -16.51
CA ALA A 91 -0.83 -16.69 -15.70
C ALA A 91 -1.71 -16.28 -14.52
N PHE A 92 -1.40 -15.15 -13.89
CA PHE A 92 -2.24 -14.62 -12.82
C PHE A 92 -3.63 -14.27 -13.35
N VAL A 93 -3.70 -13.57 -14.48
CA VAL A 93 -4.99 -13.18 -15.08
C VAL A 93 -5.81 -14.41 -15.47
N ALA A 94 -5.14 -15.43 -16.00
CA ALA A 94 -5.83 -16.68 -16.36
C ALA A 94 -6.43 -17.36 -15.15
N ALA A 95 -5.67 -17.44 -14.06
CA ALA A 95 -6.15 -18.05 -12.81
C ALA A 95 -7.30 -17.26 -12.21
N PHE A 96 -7.16 -15.93 -12.21
CA PHE A 96 -8.20 -15.04 -11.68
C PHE A 96 -9.51 -15.22 -12.46
N SER A 97 -9.43 -15.20 -13.79
CA SER A 97 -10.63 -15.26 -14.63
C SER A 97 -11.27 -16.65 -14.63
N ALA A 98 -10.49 -17.70 -14.32
CA ALA A 98 -11.06 -19.03 -14.14
C ALA A 98 -11.88 -19.10 -12.85
N ALA A 99 -11.45 -18.42 -11.81
CA ALA A 99 -12.16 -18.38 -10.53
C ALA A 99 -13.37 -17.45 -10.59
N ARG A 100 -13.25 -16.33 -11.32
CA ARG A 100 -14.31 -15.35 -11.47
C ARG A 100 -14.21 -14.73 -12.85
N PRO A 101 -15.17 -14.98 -13.75
CA PRO A 101 -15.10 -14.42 -15.10
C PRO A 101 -14.99 -12.89 -15.07
N LEU A 102 -14.26 -12.35 -16.02
CA LEU A 102 -14.14 -10.89 -16.17
C LEU A 102 -15.44 -10.31 -16.69
N SER A 103 -15.85 -9.17 -16.15
CA SER A 103 -17.00 -8.45 -16.66
C SER A 103 -16.63 -7.74 -17.98
N ALA A 104 -17.65 -7.34 -18.74
CA ALA A 104 -17.42 -6.56 -19.96
C ALA A 104 -16.69 -5.26 -19.66
N GLU A 105 -17.05 -4.60 -18.55
CA GLU A 105 -16.40 -3.36 -18.14
C GLU A 105 -14.94 -3.59 -17.77
N GLU A 106 -14.65 -4.70 -17.11
CA GLU A 106 -13.26 -5.03 -16.76
C GLU A 106 -12.42 -5.30 -18.01
N VAL A 107 -12.99 -5.98 -19.01
CA VAL A 107 -12.27 -6.24 -20.25
C VAL A 107 -11.94 -4.94 -20.96
N VAL A 108 -12.89 -4.01 -21.04
CA VAL A 108 -12.67 -2.72 -21.68
C VAL A 108 -11.60 -1.92 -20.94
N ALA A 109 -11.69 -1.90 -19.61
CA ALA A 109 -10.72 -1.16 -18.78
C ALA A 109 -9.30 -1.73 -18.94
N LEU A 110 -9.17 -3.07 -18.94
CA LEU A 110 -7.86 -3.70 -19.09
C LEU A 110 -7.27 -3.44 -20.47
N ARG A 111 -8.10 -3.51 -21.52
CA ARG A 111 -7.61 -3.21 -22.88
C ARG A 111 -7.10 -1.79 -22.97
N ARG A 112 -7.83 -0.84 -22.38
CA ARG A 112 -7.39 0.56 -22.37
C ARG A 112 -6.05 0.71 -21.67
N MET A 113 -5.89 0.07 -20.52
CA MET A 113 -4.64 0.15 -19.77
C MET A 113 -3.48 -0.39 -20.61
N ILE A 114 -3.66 -1.52 -21.26
CA ILE A 114 -2.62 -2.13 -22.08
C ILE A 114 -2.27 -1.22 -23.25
N ASP A 115 -3.27 -0.68 -23.95
CA ASP A 115 -3.07 0.21 -25.08
C ASP A 115 -2.33 1.48 -24.66
N GLU A 116 -2.72 2.07 -23.55
CA GLU A 116 -2.06 3.28 -23.03
C GLU A 116 -0.62 3.00 -22.62
N TRP A 117 -0.40 1.85 -22.01
CA TRP A 117 0.95 1.46 -21.61
C TRP A 117 1.85 1.27 -22.85
N GLU A 118 1.35 0.61 -23.89
CA GLU A 118 2.12 0.45 -25.13
C GLU A 118 2.41 1.78 -25.79
N ALA A 119 1.42 2.67 -25.82
CA ALA A 119 1.58 4.00 -26.43
C ALA A 119 2.62 4.84 -25.70
N GLY A 120 2.77 4.61 -24.40
CA GLY A 120 3.73 5.35 -23.57
C GLY A 120 5.17 4.89 -23.74
N LYS A 121 5.40 3.80 -24.43
CA LYS A 121 6.76 3.33 -24.70
C LYS A 121 7.46 4.25 -25.73
#